data_51dc195352d4f2a455d0b275895a464e
#
_entry.id   51dc195352d4f2a455d0b275895a464e
#
_cell.length_a   1.000
_cell.length_b   1.000
_cell.length_c   1.000
_cell.angle_alpha   90.00
_cell.angle_beta   90.00
_cell.angle_gamma   90.00
#
_symmetry.space_group_name_H-M   'P 1'
#
loop_
_entity.id
_entity.type
_entity.pdbx_description
1 polymer ?
#
loop_
_entity_poly.entity_id
_entity_poly.type
_entity_poly.pdbx_seq_one_letter_code
_entity_poly.pdbx_strand_id
1 'polypeptide(L)'
;MSPSDAAPALDGSRAVRAWLFAVAGLIFVMVIVGGATRLTESGLSITQWQPVTGVIPPLSQADWAAEFARYRQIPQFSALNADMTLEGFKTIFYWEWSHRLLARVIGAAFILPALWFWRSGRFKGPLGRQIAVATGLLALEPIVGWWMVSSGLAERIEVAQERLALHLLIGAATFGALIYAAVGLGERPRESASAGFVAAAGALAALIFCQLGLGALVAGLRAGLIDNTWPLMEGRLIPGGVFGLAPWPRSIVDDATTAQFDHRFIAYAVVASTLALAIAARRRAPRSSLARRGAVLAALAILQTALGIVTLVMVVPIEFALAHQAVALLLFGMAVVNWRATAMERRTVTAR
;
A
#
# COMPACT_ATOMS: atom_id res chain seq x y z
N MET A 1 20.71 -4.75 -44.43
CA MET A 1 20.20 -4.22 -43.16
C MET A 1 21.22 -4.58 -42.09
N SER A 2 21.94 -3.58 -41.58
CA SER A 2 23.03 -3.76 -40.63
C SER A 2 22.50 -4.16 -39.25
N PRO A 3 23.14 -5.09 -38.49
CA PRO A 3 22.67 -5.55 -37.16
C PRO A 3 22.76 -4.50 -36.05
N SER A 4 23.22 -3.28 -36.34
CA SER A 4 23.51 -2.25 -35.31
C SER A 4 22.30 -1.44 -34.83
N ASP A 5 21.13 -1.50 -35.49
CA ASP A 5 20.00 -0.63 -35.20
C ASP A 5 18.98 -1.17 -34.19
N ALA A 6 19.08 -2.44 -33.79
CA ALA A 6 18.14 -3.05 -32.85
C ALA A 6 18.58 -2.97 -31.36
N ALA A 7 19.87 -2.80 -31.10
CA ALA A 7 20.44 -2.82 -29.74
C ALA A 7 20.04 -1.62 -28.85
N PRO A 8 19.96 -0.36 -29.33
CA PRO A 8 19.67 0.79 -28.46
C PRO A 8 18.23 0.83 -27.92
N ALA A 9 17.26 0.26 -28.66
CA ALA A 9 15.84 0.32 -28.27
C ALA A 9 15.52 -0.67 -27.11
N LEU A 10 16.17 -1.83 -27.07
CA LEU A 10 15.98 -2.82 -26.02
C LEU A 10 16.63 -2.39 -24.69
N ASP A 11 17.78 -1.73 -24.75
CA ASP A 11 18.49 -1.24 -23.58
C ASP A 11 17.71 -0.10 -22.88
N GLY A 12 17.10 0.79 -23.65
CA GLY A 12 16.27 1.87 -23.13
C GLY A 12 15.01 1.40 -22.39
N SER A 13 14.37 0.33 -22.85
CA SER A 13 13.18 -0.22 -22.17
C SER A 13 13.54 -0.96 -20.88
N ARG A 14 14.70 -1.62 -20.84
CA ARG A 14 15.23 -2.27 -19.64
C ARG A 14 15.53 -1.27 -18.53
N ALA A 15 16.15 -0.13 -18.87
CA ALA A 15 16.45 0.93 -17.89
C ALA A 15 15.17 1.54 -17.30
N VAL A 16 14.15 1.85 -18.11
CA VAL A 16 12.86 2.35 -17.62
C VAL A 16 12.18 1.30 -16.72
N ARG A 17 12.19 0.05 -17.14
CA ARG A 17 11.62 -1.06 -16.35
C ARG A 17 12.30 -1.21 -14.99
N ALA A 18 13.63 -1.19 -14.95
CA ALA A 18 14.41 -1.28 -13.71
C ALA A 18 14.12 -0.10 -12.78
N TRP A 19 14.06 1.12 -13.31
CA TRP A 19 13.70 2.32 -12.56
C TRP A 19 12.30 2.21 -11.95
N LEU A 20 11.29 1.77 -12.71
CA LEU A 20 9.91 1.61 -12.20
C LEU A 20 9.85 0.61 -11.05
N PHE A 21 10.55 -0.53 -11.17
CA PHE A 21 10.63 -1.51 -10.08
C PHE A 21 11.39 -0.97 -8.86
N ALA A 22 12.47 -0.20 -9.08
CA ALA A 22 13.22 0.41 -7.97
C ALA A 22 12.36 1.39 -7.18
N VAL A 23 11.60 2.26 -7.86
CA VAL A 23 10.67 3.19 -7.19
C VAL A 23 9.53 2.43 -6.52
N ALA A 24 8.98 1.38 -7.13
CA ALA A 24 7.99 0.52 -6.48
C ALA A 24 8.55 -0.14 -5.21
N GLY A 25 9.81 -0.59 -5.24
CA GLY A 25 10.51 -1.11 -4.06
C GLY A 25 10.65 -0.07 -2.95
N LEU A 26 10.96 1.19 -3.29
CA LEU A 26 10.99 2.28 -2.31
C LEU A 26 9.61 2.57 -1.72
N ILE A 27 8.53 2.54 -2.51
CA ILE A 27 7.15 2.69 -2.01
C ILE A 27 6.78 1.51 -1.10
N PHE A 28 7.21 0.29 -1.42
CA PHE A 28 7.02 -0.86 -0.54
C PHE A 28 7.65 -0.62 0.85
N VAL A 29 8.90 -0.16 0.89
CA VAL A 29 9.59 0.20 2.14
C VAL A 29 8.85 1.34 2.85
N MET A 30 8.39 2.34 2.09
CA MET A 30 7.63 3.49 2.61
C MET A 30 6.36 3.05 3.35
N VAL A 31 5.61 2.10 2.80
CA VAL A 31 4.40 1.58 3.43
C VAL A 31 4.72 0.88 4.76
N ILE A 32 5.84 0.13 4.83
CA ILE A 32 6.29 -0.50 6.08
C ILE A 32 6.68 0.55 7.12
N VAL A 33 7.47 1.57 6.72
CA VAL A 33 7.87 2.67 7.61
C VAL A 33 6.64 3.46 8.09
N GLY A 34 5.66 3.71 7.21
CA GLY A 34 4.40 4.34 7.56
C GLY A 34 3.58 3.54 8.57
N GLY A 35 3.54 2.20 8.41
CA GLY A 35 2.93 1.29 9.38
C GLY A 35 3.64 1.33 10.74
N ALA A 36 4.96 1.34 10.75
CA ALA A 36 5.75 1.48 11.97
C ALA A 36 5.47 2.83 12.66
N THR A 37 5.45 3.94 11.90
CA THR A 37 5.11 5.27 12.39
C THR A 37 3.71 5.30 13.04
N ARG A 38 2.74 4.58 12.45
CA ARG A 38 1.38 4.46 13.01
C ARG A 38 1.36 3.61 14.30
N LEU A 39 2.01 2.44 14.29
CA LEU A 39 2.00 1.50 15.42
C LEU A 39 2.82 2.02 16.62
N THR A 40 3.80 2.89 16.40
CA THR A 40 4.58 3.56 17.45
C THR A 40 3.97 4.91 17.88
N GLU A 41 2.77 5.24 17.39
CA GLU A 41 2.07 6.50 17.69
C GLU A 41 2.88 7.77 17.35
N SER A 42 3.82 7.66 16.40
CA SER A 42 4.77 8.71 16.06
C SER A 42 4.25 9.75 15.05
N GLY A 43 3.14 9.45 14.34
CA GLY A 43 2.70 10.19 13.16
C GLY A 43 2.10 11.58 13.40
N LEU A 44 2.11 12.09 14.64
CA LEU A 44 1.68 13.45 15.02
C LEU A 44 2.80 14.23 15.71
N SER A 45 4.03 13.71 15.74
CA SER A 45 5.18 14.33 16.43
C SER A 45 5.67 15.60 15.71
N ILE A 46 5.50 15.70 14.39
CA ILE A 46 5.87 16.86 13.58
C ILE A 46 4.60 17.63 13.19
N THR A 47 4.28 18.65 13.94
CA THR A 47 3.02 19.40 13.85
C THR A 47 2.95 20.44 12.73
N GLN A 48 4.03 20.63 11.97
CA GLN A 48 4.12 21.62 10.91
C GLN A 48 4.34 20.99 9.53
N TRP A 49 3.70 21.62 8.52
CA TRP A 49 3.99 21.34 7.13
C TRP A 49 5.30 22.00 6.73
N GLN A 50 6.34 21.19 6.54
CA GLN A 50 7.67 21.65 6.14
C GLN A 50 8.19 20.81 4.97
N PRO A 51 7.67 20.96 3.74
CA PRO A 51 8.00 20.08 2.61
C PRO A 51 9.46 20.20 2.18
N VAL A 52 10.07 21.38 2.29
CA VAL A 52 11.46 21.64 1.88
C VAL A 52 12.39 21.69 3.10
N THR A 53 12.13 22.56 4.05
CA THR A 53 13.01 22.81 5.21
C THR A 53 13.09 21.62 6.16
N GLY A 54 12.06 20.80 6.27
CA GLY A 54 12.01 19.59 7.13
C GLY A 54 12.89 18.42 6.66
N VAL A 55 13.82 18.62 5.72
CA VAL A 55 14.86 17.64 5.36
C VAL A 55 15.90 17.51 6.45
N ILE A 56 16.23 18.61 7.14
CA ILE A 56 17.21 18.66 8.21
C ILE A 56 16.46 18.51 9.54
N PRO A 57 16.80 17.53 10.39
CA PRO A 57 16.20 17.43 11.72
C PRO A 57 16.72 18.56 12.62
N PRO A 58 16.11 18.81 13.81
CA PRO A 58 16.62 19.76 14.78
C PRO A 58 18.08 19.46 15.14
N LEU A 59 18.96 20.48 15.09
CA LEU A 59 20.40 20.30 15.32
C LEU A 59 20.85 20.82 16.69
N SER A 60 20.14 21.79 17.28
CA SER A 60 20.46 22.37 18.57
C SER A 60 19.47 21.95 19.66
N GLN A 61 19.88 22.07 20.94
CA GLN A 61 18.98 21.87 22.07
C GLN A 61 17.77 22.83 22.04
N ALA A 62 17.97 24.04 21.55
CA ALA A 62 16.90 25.03 21.41
C ALA A 62 15.87 24.59 20.35
N ASP A 63 16.33 24.06 19.21
CA ASP A 63 15.44 23.54 18.17
C ASP A 63 14.62 22.37 18.67
N TRP A 64 15.25 21.41 19.38
CA TRP A 64 14.58 20.28 20.01
C TRP A 64 13.53 20.71 21.03
N ALA A 65 13.89 21.68 21.90
CA ALA A 65 12.95 22.22 22.88
C ALA A 65 11.74 22.90 22.20
N ALA A 66 11.97 23.60 21.09
CA ALA A 66 10.91 24.25 20.32
C ALA A 66 9.98 23.24 19.65
N GLU A 67 10.51 22.16 19.03
CA GLU A 67 9.69 21.11 18.44
C GLU A 67 8.85 20.37 19.50
N PHE A 68 9.48 20.04 20.63
CA PHE A 68 8.78 19.40 21.74
C PHE A 68 7.71 20.30 22.34
N ALA A 69 7.96 21.61 22.47
CA ALA A 69 6.97 22.57 22.96
C ALA A 69 5.74 22.64 22.01
N ARG A 70 5.92 22.52 20.69
CA ARG A 70 4.81 22.43 19.73
C ARG A 70 4.02 21.14 19.89
N TYR A 71 4.69 19.99 20.02
CA TYR A 71 4.05 18.69 20.24
C TYR A 71 3.23 18.66 21.52
N ARG A 72 3.70 19.31 22.59
CA ARG A 72 2.98 19.41 23.88
C ARG A 72 1.65 20.16 23.80
N GLN A 73 1.37 20.87 22.71
CA GLN A 73 0.13 21.63 22.52
C GLN A 73 -0.99 20.81 21.86
N ILE A 74 -0.70 19.63 21.31
CA ILE A 74 -1.72 18.80 20.65
C ILE A 74 -2.39 17.84 21.63
N PRO A 75 -3.65 17.41 21.36
CA PRO A 75 -4.39 16.53 22.25
C PRO A 75 -3.71 15.18 22.54
N GLN A 76 -2.96 14.63 21.56
CA GLN A 76 -2.24 13.37 21.74
C GLN A 76 -1.26 13.43 22.90
N PHE A 77 -0.55 14.55 23.07
CA PHE A 77 0.42 14.68 24.18
C PHE A 77 -0.27 14.56 25.53
N SER A 78 -1.32 15.35 25.77
CA SER A 78 -2.02 15.36 27.07
C SER A 78 -2.74 14.05 27.36
N ALA A 79 -3.24 13.35 26.33
CA ALA A 79 -4.00 12.12 26.50
C ALA A 79 -3.15 10.86 26.63
N LEU A 80 -2.01 10.77 25.91
CA LEU A 80 -1.24 9.54 25.79
C LEU A 80 0.22 9.69 26.27
N ASN A 81 0.80 10.89 26.26
CA ASN A 81 2.23 11.13 26.41
C ASN A 81 2.55 12.25 27.42
N ALA A 82 1.66 12.51 28.40
CA ALA A 82 1.80 13.61 29.36
C ALA A 82 3.13 13.60 30.13
N ASP A 83 3.67 12.41 30.41
CA ASP A 83 4.93 12.21 31.13
C ASP A 83 6.14 12.02 30.18
N MET A 84 5.97 12.23 28.86
CA MET A 84 7.02 12.02 27.90
C MET A 84 8.17 13.01 28.10
N THR A 85 9.38 12.48 28.16
CA THR A 85 10.61 13.27 28.20
C THR A 85 11.03 13.75 26.82
N LEU A 86 11.94 14.72 26.74
CA LEU A 86 12.53 15.16 25.48
C LEU A 86 13.20 14.00 24.72
N GLU A 87 13.83 13.06 25.39
CA GLU A 87 14.45 11.89 24.74
C GLU A 87 13.40 10.93 24.18
N GLY A 88 12.30 10.71 24.90
CA GLY A 88 11.14 9.96 24.37
C GLY A 88 10.55 10.64 23.12
N PHE A 89 10.41 11.97 23.15
CA PHE A 89 9.95 12.74 22.02
C PHE A 89 10.87 12.61 20.79
N LYS A 90 12.19 12.64 20.94
CA LYS A 90 13.14 12.44 19.84
C LYS A 90 12.92 11.11 19.15
N THR A 91 12.59 10.06 19.89
CA THR A 91 12.33 8.73 19.32
C THR A 91 11.14 8.75 18.35
N ILE A 92 9.99 9.30 18.77
CA ILE A 92 8.81 9.40 17.91
C ILE A 92 9.02 10.41 16.78
N PHE A 93 9.75 11.49 17.01
CA PHE A 93 10.12 12.47 15.99
C PHE A 93 10.94 11.83 14.87
N TYR A 94 11.95 11.00 15.18
CA TYR A 94 12.78 10.36 14.16
C TYR A 94 12.02 9.32 13.33
N TRP A 95 11.02 8.64 13.88
CA TRP A 95 10.13 7.77 13.11
C TRP A 95 9.36 8.58 12.05
N GLU A 96 8.71 9.66 12.44
CA GLU A 96 7.96 10.49 11.52
C GLU A 96 8.86 11.24 10.53
N TRP A 97 9.99 11.78 11.01
CA TRP A 97 10.97 12.43 10.14
C TRP A 97 11.53 11.48 9.08
N SER A 98 11.87 10.24 9.45
CA SER A 98 12.37 9.23 8.52
C SER A 98 11.32 8.89 7.45
N HIS A 99 10.06 8.78 7.85
CA HIS A 99 8.94 8.60 6.93
C HIS A 99 8.84 9.77 5.93
N ARG A 100 8.87 11.00 6.43
CA ARG A 100 8.82 12.22 5.59
C ARG A 100 10.07 12.36 4.70
N LEU A 101 11.25 11.98 5.19
CA LEU A 101 12.49 11.99 4.40
C LEU A 101 12.43 10.97 3.27
N LEU A 102 12.00 9.74 3.55
CA LEU A 102 11.84 8.70 2.55
C LEU A 102 10.85 9.11 1.45
N ALA A 103 9.76 9.82 1.80
CA ALA A 103 8.83 10.38 0.81
C ALA A 103 9.52 11.34 -0.17
N ARG A 104 10.42 12.20 0.32
CA ARG A 104 11.20 13.12 -0.52
C ARG A 104 12.17 12.37 -1.43
N VAL A 105 12.83 11.32 -0.87
CA VAL A 105 13.72 10.45 -1.65
C VAL A 105 12.95 9.76 -2.78
N ILE A 106 11.76 9.24 -2.51
CA ILE A 106 10.88 8.62 -3.52
C ILE A 106 10.51 9.64 -4.59
N GLY A 107 10.10 10.84 -4.19
CA GLY A 107 9.79 11.92 -5.11
C GLY A 107 10.96 12.24 -6.06
N ALA A 108 12.18 12.40 -5.51
CA ALA A 108 13.38 12.65 -6.31
C ALA A 108 13.74 11.47 -7.21
N ALA A 109 13.71 10.23 -6.67
CA ALA A 109 13.99 8.99 -7.40
C ALA A 109 13.01 8.72 -8.54
N PHE A 110 11.77 9.24 -8.42
CA PHE A 110 10.80 9.17 -9.49
C PHE A 110 10.97 10.36 -10.49
N ILE A 111 10.95 11.58 -10.02
CA ILE A 111 10.86 12.78 -10.87
C ILE A 111 12.13 12.97 -11.71
N LEU A 112 13.33 12.85 -11.13
CA LEU A 112 14.57 13.13 -11.84
C LEU A 112 14.79 12.17 -13.03
N PRO A 113 14.68 10.84 -12.89
CA PRO A 113 14.77 9.95 -14.04
C PRO A 113 13.57 10.08 -14.99
N ALA A 114 12.35 10.39 -14.48
CA ALA A 114 11.20 10.61 -15.33
C ALA A 114 11.42 11.76 -16.31
N LEU A 115 11.96 12.88 -15.85
CA LEU A 115 12.32 14.03 -16.69
C LEU A 115 13.38 13.68 -17.74
N TRP A 116 14.37 12.89 -17.35
CA TRP A 116 15.42 12.44 -18.27
C TRP A 116 14.86 11.49 -19.35
N PHE A 117 14.05 10.49 -18.95
CA PHE A 117 13.40 9.58 -19.89
C PHE A 117 12.40 10.27 -20.80
N TRP A 118 11.69 11.27 -20.31
CA TRP A 118 10.78 12.08 -21.10
C TRP A 118 11.54 12.89 -22.17
N ARG A 119 12.62 13.60 -21.78
CA ARG A 119 13.47 14.35 -22.72
C ARG A 119 14.13 13.46 -23.76
N SER A 120 14.50 12.24 -23.39
CA SER A 120 15.05 11.24 -24.33
C SER A 120 13.99 10.53 -25.17
N GLY A 121 12.72 10.96 -25.13
CA GLY A 121 11.65 10.46 -25.99
C GLY A 121 11.24 9.01 -25.68
N ARG A 122 11.50 8.50 -24.45
CA ARG A 122 11.23 7.10 -24.08
C ARG A 122 9.78 6.84 -23.68
N PHE A 123 8.98 7.87 -23.35
CA PHE A 123 7.59 7.76 -22.95
C PHE A 123 6.63 7.83 -24.15
N LYS A 124 6.63 6.79 -24.98
CA LYS A 124 5.77 6.71 -26.17
C LYS A 124 4.50 5.87 -25.92
N GLY A 125 3.41 6.24 -26.58
CA GLY A 125 2.15 5.47 -26.58
C GLY A 125 1.56 5.27 -25.19
N PRO A 126 1.14 4.04 -24.84
CA PRO A 126 0.49 3.75 -23.55
C PRO A 126 1.37 4.03 -22.34
N LEU A 127 2.70 3.91 -22.47
CA LEU A 127 3.64 4.15 -21.35
C LEU A 127 3.56 5.60 -20.86
N GLY A 128 3.50 6.59 -21.77
CA GLY A 128 3.39 8.00 -21.39
C GLY A 128 2.16 8.26 -20.51
N ARG A 129 1.00 7.67 -20.85
CA ARG A 129 -0.20 7.79 -20.02
C ARG A 129 -0.05 7.12 -18.67
N GLN A 130 0.60 5.95 -18.60
CA GLN A 130 0.84 5.23 -17.34
C GLN A 130 1.76 6.02 -16.41
N ILE A 131 2.83 6.63 -16.95
CA ILE A 131 3.73 7.51 -16.20
C ILE A 131 2.99 8.77 -15.74
N ALA A 132 2.14 9.38 -16.57
CA ALA A 132 1.35 10.56 -16.18
C ALA A 132 0.40 10.23 -15.01
N VAL A 133 -0.28 9.06 -15.04
CA VAL A 133 -1.11 8.59 -13.92
C VAL A 133 -0.28 8.39 -12.65
N ALA A 134 0.86 7.70 -12.74
CA ALA A 134 1.75 7.49 -11.59
C ALA A 134 2.27 8.82 -11.03
N THR A 135 2.60 9.80 -11.90
CA THR A 135 3.01 11.16 -11.49
C THR A 135 1.90 11.87 -10.72
N GLY A 136 0.66 11.81 -11.23
CA GLY A 136 -0.50 12.42 -10.55
C GLY A 136 -0.76 11.82 -9.18
N LEU A 137 -0.74 10.49 -9.07
CA LEU A 137 -0.91 9.77 -7.80
C LEU A 137 0.21 10.13 -6.81
N LEU A 138 1.47 10.13 -7.26
CA LEU A 138 2.61 10.48 -6.41
C LEU A 138 2.57 11.94 -5.95
N ALA A 139 2.10 12.86 -6.79
CA ALA A 139 1.93 14.26 -6.42
C ALA A 139 0.80 14.48 -5.41
N LEU A 140 -0.23 13.63 -5.43
CA LEU A 140 -1.37 13.70 -4.51
C LEU A 140 -1.00 13.19 -3.10
N GLU A 141 -0.03 12.27 -2.99
CA GLU A 141 0.37 11.65 -1.72
C GLU A 141 0.74 12.63 -0.61
N PRO A 142 1.65 13.61 -0.80
CA PRO A 142 2.00 14.55 0.26
C PRO A 142 0.83 15.46 0.65
N ILE A 143 -0.08 15.76 -0.27
CA ILE A 143 -1.27 16.58 -0.02
C ILE A 143 -2.24 15.83 0.89
N VAL A 144 -2.56 14.56 0.54
CA VAL A 144 -3.45 13.72 1.32
C VAL A 144 -2.81 13.32 2.65
N GLY A 145 -1.50 13.04 2.66
CA GLY A 145 -0.75 12.76 3.88
C GLY A 145 -0.80 13.91 4.89
N TRP A 146 -0.63 15.17 4.41
CA TRP A 146 -0.79 16.33 5.29
C TRP A 146 -2.24 16.54 5.74
N TRP A 147 -3.19 16.38 4.84
CA TRP A 147 -4.61 16.44 5.21
C TRP A 147 -4.99 15.36 6.24
N MET A 148 -4.36 14.19 6.19
CA MET A 148 -4.49 13.15 7.21
C MET A 148 -3.90 13.62 8.55
N VAL A 149 -2.63 14.07 8.58
CA VAL A 149 -1.96 14.54 9.80
C VAL A 149 -2.74 15.68 10.45
N SER A 150 -3.20 16.66 9.66
CA SER A 150 -3.94 17.81 10.17
C SER A 150 -5.21 17.44 10.95
N SER A 151 -5.80 16.27 10.70
CA SER A 151 -6.97 15.80 11.43
C SER A 151 -6.70 15.42 12.89
N GLY A 152 -5.45 15.07 13.22
CA GLY A 152 -5.03 14.69 14.57
C GLY A 152 -4.42 15.82 15.39
N LEU A 153 -4.28 17.04 14.81
CA LEU A 153 -3.56 18.12 15.48
C LEU A 153 -4.45 19.04 16.36
N ALA A 154 -5.78 19.02 16.18
CA ALA A 154 -6.65 19.98 16.82
C ALA A 154 -7.57 19.36 17.90
N GLU A 155 -8.37 18.35 17.55
CA GLU A 155 -9.41 17.80 18.43
C GLU A 155 -9.26 16.31 18.71
N ARG A 156 -8.51 15.59 17.86
CA ARG A 156 -8.36 14.14 17.91
C ARG A 156 -7.01 13.78 18.50
N ILE A 157 -6.94 12.61 19.15
CA ILE A 157 -5.68 12.04 19.64
C ILE A 157 -4.96 11.20 18.58
N GLU A 158 -5.64 10.91 17.46
CA GLU A 158 -5.15 10.13 16.32
C GLU A 158 -5.65 10.74 15.01
N VAL A 159 -5.02 10.38 13.90
CA VAL A 159 -5.48 10.77 12.57
C VAL A 159 -6.84 10.14 12.24
N ALA A 160 -7.64 10.80 11.41
CA ALA A 160 -8.92 10.30 10.95
C ALA A 160 -8.72 9.02 10.12
N GLN A 161 -9.48 7.97 10.44
CA GLN A 161 -9.35 6.64 9.85
C GLN A 161 -9.62 6.62 8.34
N GLU A 162 -10.58 7.41 7.86
CA GLU A 162 -10.90 7.53 6.45
C GLU A 162 -9.78 8.22 5.65
N ARG A 163 -9.09 9.19 6.27
CA ARG A 163 -7.95 9.87 5.64
C ARG A 163 -6.72 8.97 5.62
N LEU A 164 -6.51 8.17 6.67
CA LEU A 164 -5.48 7.12 6.72
C LEU A 164 -5.72 6.08 5.62
N ALA A 165 -6.95 5.60 5.47
CA ALA A 165 -7.31 4.63 4.45
C ALA A 165 -7.08 5.20 3.04
N LEU A 166 -7.48 6.44 2.79
CA LEU A 166 -7.27 7.10 1.50
C LEU A 166 -5.78 7.25 1.18
N HIS A 167 -4.95 7.70 2.15
CA HIS A 167 -3.51 7.85 1.99
C HIS A 167 -2.85 6.50 1.63
N LEU A 168 -3.16 5.42 2.36
CA LEU A 168 -2.65 4.09 2.04
C LEU A 168 -3.11 3.61 0.65
N LEU A 169 -4.36 3.86 0.27
CA LEU A 169 -4.89 3.45 -1.03
C LEU A 169 -4.22 4.20 -2.19
N ILE A 170 -3.92 5.49 -2.06
CA ILE A 170 -3.17 6.24 -3.08
C ILE A 170 -1.74 5.68 -3.21
N GLY A 171 -1.06 5.40 -2.09
CA GLY A 171 0.26 4.75 -2.10
C GLY A 171 0.23 3.37 -2.76
N ALA A 172 -0.75 2.54 -2.43
CA ALA A 172 -0.95 1.24 -3.06
C ALA A 172 -1.28 1.36 -4.56
N ALA A 173 -2.12 2.34 -4.95
CA ALA A 173 -2.42 2.61 -6.36
C ALA A 173 -1.17 3.05 -7.13
N THR A 174 -0.34 3.91 -6.53
CA THR A 174 0.96 4.34 -7.12
C THR A 174 1.88 3.13 -7.29
N PHE A 175 2.04 2.31 -6.26
CA PHE A 175 2.80 1.07 -6.31
C PHE A 175 2.30 0.13 -7.43
N GLY A 176 0.99 -0.10 -7.48
CA GLY A 176 0.36 -0.93 -8.51
C GLY A 176 0.54 -0.37 -9.92
N ALA A 177 0.40 0.94 -10.11
CA ALA A 177 0.58 1.61 -11.41
C ALA A 177 2.03 1.46 -11.93
N LEU A 178 3.03 1.60 -11.05
CA LEU A 178 4.44 1.40 -11.40
C LEU A 178 4.72 -0.05 -11.81
N ILE A 179 4.23 -1.02 -11.03
CA ILE A 179 4.35 -2.45 -11.36
C ILE A 179 3.65 -2.77 -12.68
N TYR A 180 2.44 -2.26 -12.89
CA TYR A 180 1.68 -2.48 -14.12
C TYR A 180 2.43 -1.95 -15.36
N ALA A 181 3.01 -0.76 -15.25
CA ALA A 181 3.84 -0.18 -16.31
C ALA A 181 5.13 -0.97 -16.54
N ALA A 182 5.84 -1.34 -15.47
CA ALA A 182 7.09 -2.09 -15.54
C ALA A 182 6.90 -3.49 -16.16
N VAL A 183 5.86 -4.21 -15.77
CA VAL A 183 5.51 -5.53 -16.35
C VAL A 183 5.18 -5.38 -17.83
N GLY A 184 4.49 -4.30 -18.22
CA GLY A 184 4.14 -4.01 -19.60
C GLY A 184 5.33 -3.76 -20.53
N LEU A 185 6.51 -3.46 -19.99
CA LEU A 185 7.77 -3.31 -20.73
C LEU A 185 8.58 -4.63 -20.84
N GLY A 186 8.12 -5.68 -20.19
CA GLY A 186 8.75 -7.00 -20.25
C GLY A 186 8.45 -7.72 -21.56
N GLU A 187 9.09 -8.89 -21.70
CA GLU A 187 8.82 -9.79 -22.82
C GLU A 187 7.36 -10.26 -22.80
N ARG A 188 6.77 -10.37 -23.99
CA ARG A 188 5.41 -10.89 -24.13
C ARG A 188 5.41 -12.38 -23.85
N PRO A 189 4.52 -12.86 -22.96
CA PRO A 189 4.38 -14.30 -22.74
C PRO A 189 3.97 -15.00 -24.02
N ARG A 190 4.45 -16.23 -24.21
CA ARG A 190 4.13 -17.07 -25.37
C ARG A 190 2.78 -17.77 -25.26
N GLU A 191 2.18 -17.73 -24.10
CA GLU A 191 0.93 -18.41 -23.75
C GLU A 191 -0.27 -17.51 -24.07
N SER A 192 -1.44 -18.11 -24.31
CA SER A 192 -2.68 -17.37 -24.57
C SER A 192 -3.63 -17.43 -23.39
N ALA A 193 -4.18 -16.28 -23.00
CA ALA A 193 -5.21 -16.18 -21.97
C ALA A 193 -6.56 -15.74 -22.57
N SER A 194 -7.66 -16.30 -22.04
CA SER A 194 -9.01 -15.89 -22.41
C SER A 194 -9.39 -14.54 -21.80
N ALA A 195 -10.39 -13.86 -22.37
CA ALA A 195 -10.95 -12.63 -21.83
C ALA A 195 -11.44 -12.81 -20.38
N GLY A 196 -12.04 -13.96 -20.07
CA GLY A 196 -12.52 -14.29 -18.72
C GLY A 196 -11.38 -14.36 -17.70
N PHE A 197 -10.21 -14.92 -18.06
CA PHE A 197 -9.04 -14.92 -17.18
C PHE A 197 -8.49 -13.52 -16.93
N VAL A 198 -8.45 -12.66 -17.95
CA VAL A 198 -8.02 -11.26 -17.78
C VAL A 198 -8.96 -10.51 -16.84
N ALA A 199 -10.27 -10.68 -17.03
CA ALA A 199 -11.29 -10.06 -16.20
C ALA A 199 -11.20 -10.57 -14.74
N ALA A 200 -11.07 -11.89 -14.54
CA ALA A 200 -10.93 -12.47 -13.19
C ALA A 200 -9.65 -12.02 -12.48
N ALA A 201 -8.52 -11.94 -13.20
CA ALA A 201 -7.27 -11.41 -12.63
C ALA A 201 -7.37 -9.93 -12.24
N GLY A 202 -8.05 -9.12 -13.06
CA GLY A 202 -8.33 -7.71 -12.74
C GLY A 202 -9.27 -7.55 -11.55
N ALA A 203 -10.35 -8.34 -11.51
CA ALA A 203 -11.29 -8.33 -10.38
C ALA A 203 -10.63 -8.75 -9.07
N LEU A 204 -9.74 -9.77 -9.09
CA LEU A 204 -8.96 -10.16 -7.92
C LEU A 204 -8.03 -9.03 -7.45
N ALA A 205 -7.33 -8.36 -8.37
CA ALA A 205 -6.48 -7.22 -8.01
C ALA A 205 -7.29 -6.08 -7.38
N ALA A 206 -8.48 -5.79 -7.92
CA ALA A 206 -9.40 -4.80 -7.36
C ALA A 206 -9.92 -5.21 -5.97
N LEU A 207 -10.27 -6.49 -5.77
CA LEU A 207 -10.73 -7.01 -4.48
C LEU A 207 -9.64 -6.90 -3.41
N ILE A 208 -8.38 -7.25 -3.75
CA ILE A 208 -7.24 -7.10 -2.82
C ILE A 208 -6.98 -5.62 -2.53
N PHE A 209 -7.12 -4.73 -3.51
CA PHE A 209 -7.01 -3.29 -3.30
C PHE A 209 -8.07 -2.76 -2.32
N CYS A 210 -9.34 -3.18 -2.47
CA CYS A 210 -10.40 -2.85 -1.51
C CYS A 210 -10.08 -3.41 -0.11
N GLN A 211 -9.54 -4.63 -0.03
CA GLN A 211 -9.13 -5.26 1.23
C GLN A 211 -8.03 -4.47 1.95
N LEU A 212 -7.09 -3.85 1.22
CA LEU A 212 -6.09 -2.93 1.81
C LEU A 212 -6.76 -1.72 2.48
N GLY A 213 -7.79 -1.15 1.84
CA GLY A 213 -8.57 -0.04 2.41
C GLY A 213 -9.31 -0.44 3.69
N LEU A 214 -9.95 -1.61 3.70
CA LEU A 214 -10.59 -2.15 4.92
C LEU A 214 -9.57 -2.39 6.03
N GLY A 215 -8.38 -2.92 5.70
CA GLY A 215 -7.29 -3.07 6.66
C GLY A 215 -6.80 -1.74 7.24
N ALA A 216 -6.78 -0.68 6.44
CA ALA A 216 -6.45 0.66 6.92
C ALA A 216 -7.51 1.22 7.86
N LEU A 217 -8.80 0.95 7.64
CA LEU A 217 -9.88 1.30 8.57
C LEU A 217 -9.74 0.54 9.89
N VAL A 218 -9.44 -0.78 9.85
CA VAL A 218 -9.14 -1.57 11.06
C VAL A 218 -7.98 -0.95 11.84
N ALA A 219 -6.89 -0.56 11.16
CA ALA A 219 -5.75 0.09 11.81
C ALA A 219 -6.11 1.46 12.37
N GLY A 220 -6.85 2.29 11.60
CA GLY A 220 -7.27 3.64 12.01
C GLY A 220 -8.20 3.66 13.21
N LEU A 221 -9.12 2.70 13.30
CA LEU A 221 -10.09 2.54 14.40
C LEU A 221 -9.55 1.71 15.57
N ARG A 222 -8.30 1.25 15.54
CA ARG A 222 -7.74 0.27 16.48
C ARG A 222 -8.62 -0.98 16.62
N ALA A 223 -9.38 -1.31 15.58
CA ALA A 223 -10.37 -2.39 15.61
C ALA A 223 -9.74 -3.78 15.84
N GLY A 224 -8.44 -3.93 15.59
CA GLY A 224 -7.71 -5.16 15.93
C GLY A 224 -7.59 -5.45 17.44
N LEU A 225 -7.98 -4.51 18.32
CA LEU A 225 -7.90 -4.65 19.78
C LEU A 225 -9.26 -4.95 20.44
N ILE A 226 -10.38 -4.91 19.70
CA ILE A 226 -11.72 -5.02 20.29
C ILE A 226 -12.21 -6.47 20.42
N ASP A 227 -11.88 -7.35 19.47
CA ASP A 227 -12.18 -8.78 19.54
C ASP A 227 -10.99 -9.58 18.97
N ASN A 228 -10.28 -10.24 19.87
CA ASN A 228 -9.06 -10.99 19.56
C ASN A 228 -9.29 -12.49 19.43
N THR A 229 -10.52 -12.91 19.11
CA THR A 229 -10.88 -14.31 18.86
C THR A 229 -10.95 -14.63 17.36
N TRP A 230 -10.73 -15.91 17.03
CA TRP A 230 -10.86 -16.42 15.68
C TRP A 230 -11.25 -17.91 15.71
N PRO A 231 -12.11 -18.43 14.82
CA PRO A 231 -12.74 -17.76 13.67
C PRO A 231 -13.96 -16.90 14.00
N LEU A 232 -14.53 -17.05 15.19
CA LEU A 232 -15.72 -16.33 15.62
C LEU A 232 -15.35 -14.94 16.19
N MET A 233 -16.30 -14.02 16.15
CA MET A 233 -16.29 -12.73 16.83
C MET A 233 -17.34 -12.75 17.94
N GLU A 234 -16.93 -12.52 19.19
CA GLU A 234 -17.82 -12.66 20.37
C GLU A 234 -18.59 -14.00 20.41
N GLY A 235 -17.98 -15.07 19.96
CA GLY A 235 -18.61 -16.40 19.87
C GLY A 235 -19.62 -16.55 18.72
N ARG A 236 -19.74 -15.57 17.81
CA ARG A 236 -20.70 -15.55 16.69
C ARG A 236 -19.99 -15.42 15.36
N LEU A 237 -20.63 -15.87 14.27
CA LEU A 237 -20.16 -15.61 12.89
C LEU A 237 -20.37 -14.15 12.49
N ILE A 238 -21.48 -13.55 12.91
CA ILE A 238 -21.80 -12.13 12.73
C ILE A 238 -21.96 -11.56 14.14
N PRO A 239 -21.06 -10.65 14.59
CA PRO A 239 -21.14 -10.06 15.93
C PRO A 239 -22.33 -9.14 16.05
N GLY A 240 -22.76 -8.84 17.29
CA GLY A 240 -23.80 -7.88 17.56
C GLY A 240 -23.34 -6.45 17.19
N GLY A 241 -24.29 -5.62 16.74
CA GLY A 241 -24.01 -4.19 16.45
C GLY A 241 -23.40 -3.88 15.09
N VAL A 242 -23.05 -4.88 14.27
CA VAL A 242 -22.55 -4.66 12.89
C VAL A 242 -23.60 -3.86 12.10
N PHE A 243 -23.14 -2.81 11.42
CA PHE A 243 -23.96 -1.83 10.71
C PHE A 243 -24.98 -1.06 11.58
N GLY A 244 -24.69 -0.93 12.89
CA GLY A 244 -25.59 -0.32 13.86
C GLY A 244 -25.68 1.21 13.85
N LEU A 245 -24.76 1.92 13.18
CA LEU A 245 -24.80 3.38 13.10
C LEU A 245 -25.85 3.87 12.08
N ALA A 246 -26.43 5.03 12.35
CA ALA A 246 -27.34 5.69 11.40
C ALA A 246 -26.66 6.93 10.78
N PRO A 247 -26.66 7.09 9.44
CA PRO A 247 -27.06 6.11 8.43
C PRO A 247 -26.07 4.92 8.37
N TRP A 248 -26.55 3.72 8.07
CA TRP A 248 -25.78 2.48 8.12
C TRP A 248 -24.43 2.50 7.38
N PRO A 249 -24.21 3.22 6.25
CA PRO A 249 -22.91 3.25 5.59
C PRO A 249 -21.80 3.87 6.45
N ARG A 250 -22.15 4.69 7.46
CA ARG A 250 -21.16 5.21 8.41
C ARG A 250 -20.50 4.10 9.21
N SER A 251 -21.20 3.01 9.48
CA SER A 251 -20.63 1.87 10.23
C SER A 251 -19.37 1.31 9.56
N ILE A 252 -19.29 1.32 8.22
CA ILE A 252 -18.11 0.84 7.49
C ILE A 252 -16.85 1.64 7.86
N VAL A 253 -17.02 2.95 8.13
CA VAL A 253 -15.90 3.88 8.32
C VAL A 253 -15.70 4.24 9.80
N ASP A 254 -16.78 4.34 10.56
CA ASP A 254 -16.79 4.93 11.91
C ASP A 254 -17.01 3.90 13.04
N ASP A 255 -17.33 2.64 12.70
CA ASP A 255 -17.54 1.58 13.70
C ASP A 255 -16.47 0.50 13.63
N ALA A 256 -15.76 0.31 14.75
CA ALA A 256 -14.65 -0.62 14.85
C ALA A 256 -15.08 -2.09 14.67
N THR A 257 -16.26 -2.46 15.18
CA THR A 257 -16.81 -3.83 15.05
C THR A 257 -17.13 -4.15 13.59
N THR A 258 -17.78 -3.23 12.89
CA THR A 258 -18.08 -3.36 11.45
C THR A 258 -16.80 -3.40 10.62
N ALA A 259 -15.84 -2.50 10.87
CA ALA A 259 -14.59 -2.48 10.14
C ALA A 259 -13.79 -3.79 10.30
N GLN A 260 -13.75 -4.36 11.51
CA GLN A 260 -13.09 -5.64 11.76
C GLN A 260 -13.85 -6.80 11.09
N PHE A 261 -15.18 -6.81 11.16
CA PHE A 261 -16.04 -7.82 10.51
C PHE A 261 -15.85 -7.78 8.99
N ASP A 262 -15.97 -6.62 8.37
CA ASP A 262 -15.85 -6.44 6.92
C ASP A 262 -14.47 -6.88 6.43
N HIS A 263 -13.40 -6.50 7.16
CA HIS A 263 -12.04 -6.90 6.82
C HIS A 263 -11.87 -8.43 6.85
N ARG A 264 -12.42 -9.12 7.86
CA ARG A 264 -12.36 -10.59 7.94
C ARG A 264 -13.19 -11.24 6.84
N PHE A 265 -14.41 -10.74 6.60
CA PHE A 265 -15.32 -11.30 5.61
C PHE A 265 -14.76 -11.19 4.18
N ILE A 266 -14.25 -10.02 3.82
CA ILE A 266 -13.63 -9.82 2.51
C ILE A 266 -12.32 -10.59 2.37
N ALA A 267 -11.55 -10.81 3.46
CA ALA A 267 -10.36 -11.66 3.42
C ALA A 267 -10.71 -13.10 3.01
N TYR A 268 -11.82 -13.68 3.49
CA TYR A 268 -12.28 -15.00 3.03
C TYR A 268 -12.60 -15.01 1.53
N ALA A 269 -13.23 -13.95 1.02
CA ALA A 269 -13.50 -13.80 -0.42
C ALA A 269 -12.21 -13.69 -1.25
N VAL A 270 -11.20 -12.97 -0.74
CA VAL A 270 -9.86 -12.88 -1.37
C VAL A 270 -9.22 -14.25 -1.45
N VAL A 271 -9.18 -15.01 -0.36
CA VAL A 271 -8.61 -16.37 -0.34
C VAL A 271 -9.34 -17.28 -1.31
N ALA A 272 -10.67 -17.35 -1.23
CA ALA A 272 -11.49 -18.20 -2.10
C ALA A 272 -11.27 -17.86 -3.58
N SER A 273 -11.30 -16.58 -3.95
CA SER A 273 -11.09 -16.10 -5.32
C SER A 273 -9.67 -16.40 -5.82
N THR A 274 -8.67 -16.23 -4.95
CA THR A 274 -7.26 -16.51 -5.29
C THR A 274 -7.05 -18.01 -5.53
N LEU A 275 -7.57 -18.87 -4.66
CA LEU A 275 -7.50 -20.34 -4.82
C LEU A 275 -8.25 -20.80 -6.05
N ALA A 276 -9.45 -20.28 -6.30
CA ALA A 276 -10.24 -20.61 -7.50
C ALA A 276 -9.47 -20.26 -8.78
N LEU A 277 -8.87 -19.05 -8.83
CA LEU A 277 -8.07 -18.62 -9.98
C LEU A 277 -6.82 -19.49 -10.17
N ALA A 278 -6.11 -19.84 -9.09
CA ALA A 278 -4.94 -20.71 -9.11
C ALA A 278 -5.27 -22.12 -9.61
N ILE A 279 -6.36 -22.71 -9.13
CA ILE A 279 -6.86 -24.04 -9.57
C ILE A 279 -7.25 -24.00 -11.05
N ALA A 280 -8.00 -22.98 -11.48
CA ALA A 280 -8.40 -22.81 -12.86
C ALA A 280 -7.20 -22.65 -13.80
N ALA A 281 -6.20 -21.87 -13.40
CA ALA A 281 -4.94 -21.70 -14.14
C ALA A 281 -4.18 -23.02 -14.27
N ARG A 282 -4.07 -23.78 -13.19
CA ARG A 282 -3.39 -25.09 -13.16
C ARG A 282 -4.09 -26.12 -14.03
N ARG A 283 -5.44 -26.17 -14.00
CA ARG A 283 -6.24 -27.10 -14.83
C ARG A 283 -6.12 -26.79 -16.31
N ARG A 284 -6.09 -25.49 -16.67
CA ARG A 284 -6.01 -25.03 -18.06
C ARG A 284 -4.63 -25.26 -18.68
N ALA A 285 -3.54 -24.98 -17.95
CA ALA A 285 -2.17 -25.02 -18.43
C ALA A 285 -1.18 -25.35 -17.30
N PRO A 286 -1.03 -26.65 -16.94
CA PRO A 286 -0.37 -27.06 -15.67
C PRO A 286 1.08 -26.59 -15.47
N ARG A 287 1.82 -26.41 -16.56
CA ARG A 287 3.26 -26.01 -16.51
C ARG A 287 3.50 -24.57 -17.00
N SER A 288 2.45 -23.81 -17.18
CA SER A 288 2.47 -22.46 -17.72
C SER A 288 2.99 -21.42 -16.72
N SER A 289 3.35 -20.25 -17.22
CA SER A 289 3.64 -19.07 -16.39
C SER A 289 2.39 -18.62 -15.61
N LEU A 290 1.20 -18.78 -16.20
CA LEU A 290 -0.09 -18.50 -15.57
C LEU A 290 -0.31 -19.38 -14.32
N ALA A 291 -0.05 -20.70 -14.42
CA ALA A 291 -0.18 -21.62 -13.30
C ALA A 291 0.83 -21.31 -12.17
N ARG A 292 2.07 -20.93 -12.51
CA ARG A 292 3.08 -20.52 -11.52
C ARG A 292 2.67 -19.25 -10.80
N ARG A 293 2.20 -18.22 -11.52
CA ARG A 293 1.71 -16.97 -10.92
C ARG A 293 0.52 -17.24 -10.00
N GLY A 294 -0.41 -18.10 -10.41
CA GLY A 294 -1.53 -18.53 -9.58
C GLY A 294 -1.08 -19.22 -8.29
N ALA A 295 -0.09 -20.10 -8.35
CA ALA A 295 0.47 -20.78 -7.17
C ALA A 295 1.14 -19.80 -6.19
N VAL A 296 1.91 -18.82 -6.71
CA VAL A 296 2.51 -17.78 -5.87
C VAL A 296 1.44 -16.92 -5.18
N LEU A 297 0.39 -16.52 -5.92
CA LEU A 297 -0.74 -15.77 -5.34
C LEU A 297 -1.42 -16.57 -4.23
N ALA A 298 -1.67 -17.86 -4.45
CA ALA A 298 -2.29 -18.74 -3.44
C ALA A 298 -1.41 -18.86 -2.18
N ALA A 299 -0.09 -19.05 -2.35
CA ALA A 299 0.85 -19.11 -1.23
C ALA A 299 0.89 -17.81 -0.44
N LEU A 300 0.93 -16.65 -1.14
CA LEU A 300 0.88 -15.33 -0.49
C LEU A 300 -0.45 -15.09 0.23
N ALA A 301 -1.58 -15.50 -0.34
CA ALA A 301 -2.89 -15.34 0.30
C ALA A 301 -3.02 -16.19 1.56
N ILE A 302 -2.49 -17.42 1.56
CA ILE A 302 -2.45 -18.29 2.74
C ILE A 302 -1.55 -17.68 3.82
N LEU A 303 -0.35 -17.24 3.46
CA LEU A 303 0.59 -16.59 4.38
C LEU A 303 -0.02 -15.32 4.98
N GLN A 304 -0.66 -14.49 4.14
CA GLN A 304 -1.34 -13.25 4.56
C GLN A 304 -2.44 -13.54 5.58
N THR A 305 -3.23 -14.57 5.33
CA THR A 305 -4.30 -14.98 6.26
C THR A 305 -3.73 -15.48 7.59
N ALA A 306 -2.70 -16.31 7.55
CA ALA A 306 -2.03 -16.81 8.75
C ALA A 306 -1.45 -15.64 9.58
N LEU A 307 -0.76 -14.70 8.94
CA LEU A 307 -0.24 -13.50 9.60
C LEU A 307 -1.37 -12.64 10.20
N GLY A 308 -2.49 -12.49 9.50
CA GLY A 308 -3.65 -11.74 10.01
C GLY A 308 -4.26 -12.38 11.25
N ILE A 309 -4.42 -13.72 11.24
CA ILE A 309 -4.91 -14.47 12.40
C ILE A 309 -3.96 -14.32 13.59
N VAL A 310 -2.65 -14.52 13.37
CA VAL A 310 -1.63 -14.38 14.43
C VAL A 310 -1.61 -12.95 14.98
N THR A 311 -1.62 -11.94 14.10
CA THR A 311 -1.67 -10.53 14.51
C THR A 311 -2.87 -10.25 15.41
N LEU A 312 -4.03 -10.78 15.04
CA LEU A 312 -5.27 -10.59 15.79
C LEU A 312 -5.24 -11.27 17.15
N VAL A 313 -4.96 -12.59 17.17
CA VAL A 313 -5.03 -13.42 18.39
C VAL A 313 -3.95 -13.03 19.40
N MET A 314 -2.81 -12.53 18.95
CA MET A 314 -1.74 -12.03 19.80
C MET A 314 -1.91 -10.56 20.22
N VAL A 315 -3.08 -9.93 19.95
CA VAL A 315 -3.39 -8.54 20.35
C VAL A 315 -2.45 -7.53 19.69
N VAL A 316 -2.27 -7.68 18.37
CA VAL A 316 -1.58 -6.74 17.47
C VAL A 316 -0.12 -6.43 17.84
N PRO A 317 0.77 -7.45 18.00
CA PRO A 317 2.21 -7.18 18.13
C PRO A 317 2.75 -6.46 16.89
N ILE A 318 3.63 -5.50 17.09
CA ILE A 318 4.15 -4.62 16.01
C ILE A 318 4.78 -5.44 14.89
N GLU A 319 5.56 -6.45 15.20
CA GLU A 319 6.29 -7.28 14.23
C GLU A 319 5.32 -8.04 13.30
N PHE A 320 4.28 -8.64 13.86
CA PHE A 320 3.28 -9.36 13.07
C PHE A 320 2.37 -8.42 12.29
N ALA A 321 2.01 -7.26 12.85
CA ALA A 321 1.24 -6.24 12.17
C ALA A 321 1.99 -5.68 10.95
N LEU A 322 3.29 -5.39 11.09
CA LEU A 322 4.15 -4.95 9.98
C LEU A 322 4.36 -6.04 8.94
N ALA A 323 4.58 -7.30 9.37
CA ALA A 323 4.68 -8.44 8.45
C ALA A 323 3.39 -8.64 7.67
N HIS A 324 2.23 -8.56 8.33
CA HIS A 324 0.91 -8.64 7.71
C HIS A 324 0.71 -7.53 6.67
N GLN A 325 1.07 -6.29 6.98
CA GLN A 325 1.00 -5.17 6.06
C GLN A 325 1.95 -5.34 4.86
N ALA A 326 3.18 -5.79 5.09
CA ALA A 326 4.15 -6.03 4.02
C ALA A 326 3.68 -7.12 3.05
N VAL A 327 3.22 -8.27 3.56
CA VAL A 327 2.72 -9.37 2.73
C VAL A 327 1.43 -8.98 2.00
N ALA A 328 0.56 -8.14 2.60
CA ALA A 328 -0.62 -7.60 1.93
C ALA A 328 -0.25 -6.81 0.66
N LEU A 329 0.77 -5.93 0.76
CA LEU A 329 1.22 -5.16 -0.39
C LEU A 329 1.93 -6.03 -1.44
N LEU A 330 2.70 -7.06 -1.03
CA LEU A 330 3.27 -8.05 -1.94
C LEU A 330 2.18 -8.85 -2.67
N LEU A 331 1.14 -9.29 -1.97
CA LEU A 331 -0.01 -9.97 -2.55
C LEU A 331 -0.71 -9.10 -3.60
N PHE A 332 -0.94 -7.82 -3.28
CA PHE A 332 -1.48 -6.85 -4.22
C PHE A 332 -0.57 -6.66 -5.44
N GLY A 333 0.73 -6.45 -5.23
CA GLY A 333 1.71 -6.32 -6.32
C GLY A 333 1.73 -7.54 -7.23
N MET A 334 1.71 -8.75 -6.65
CA MET A 334 1.66 -9.99 -7.41
C MET A 334 0.34 -10.16 -8.18
N ALA A 335 -0.79 -9.70 -7.62
CA ALA A 335 -2.07 -9.68 -8.33
C ALA A 335 -2.03 -8.73 -9.54
N VAL A 336 -1.41 -7.56 -9.42
CA VAL A 336 -1.18 -6.61 -10.52
C VAL A 336 -0.26 -7.22 -11.59
N VAL A 337 0.84 -7.89 -11.19
CA VAL A 337 1.72 -8.63 -12.10
C VAL A 337 0.93 -9.68 -12.87
N ASN A 338 0.12 -10.49 -12.18
CA ASN A 338 -0.69 -11.52 -12.79
C ASN A 338 -1.72 -10.93 -13.77
N TRP A 339 -2.44 -9.90 -13.37
CA TRP A 339 -3.41 -9.22 -14.24
C TRP A 339 -2.75 -8.67 -15.51
N ARG A 340 -1.64 -7.93 -15.36
CA ARG A 340 -0.94 -7.33 -16.51
C ARG A 340 -0.36 -8.36 -17.46
N ALA A 341 0.31 -9.40 -16.93
CA ALA A 341 0.86 -10.49 -17.74
C ALA A 341 -0.24 -11.24 -18.51
N THR A 342 -1.35 -11.56 -17.83
CA THR A 342 -2.50 -12.22 -18.45
C THR A 342 -3.15 -11.36 -19.56
N ALA A 343 -3.20 -10.04 -19.38
CA ALA A 343 -3.67 -9.10 -20.41
C ALA A 343 -2.72 -9.03 -21.62
N MET A 344 -1.41 -9.22 -21.42
CA MET A 344 -0.44 -9.29 -22.53
C MET A 344 -0.54 -10.61 -23.30
N GLU A 345 -0.80 -11.73 -22.63
CA GLU A 345 -1.05 -13.05 -23.20
C GLU A 345 -2.25 -13.03 -24.15
N ARG A 346 -3.32 -12.32 -23.81
CA ARG A 346 -4.52 -12.17 -24.68
C ARG A 346 -4.21 -11.47 -25.99
N ARG A 347 -3.40 -10.43 -25.98
CA ARG A 347 -3.11 -9.61 -27.18
C ARG A 347 -2.34 -10.37 -28.26
N THR A 348 -1.59 -11.40 -27.90
CA THR A 348 -0.85 -12.23 -28.88
C THR A 348 -1.76 -13.14 -29.71
N VAL A 349 -2.97 -13.45 -29.24
CA VAL A 349 -3.94 -14.29 -29.96
C VAL A 349 -4.74 -13.49 -31.01
N THR A 350 -5.05 -12.23 -30.71
CA THR A 350 -5.82 -11.36 -31.62
C THR A 350 -4.97 -10.75 -32.74
N ALA A 351 -3.63 -10.91 -32.68
CA ALA A 351 -2.69 -10.40 -33.69
C ALA A 351 -2.19 -11.49 -34.68
N ARG A 352 -2.69 -12.74 -34.58
CA ARG A 352 -2.47 -13.85 -35.52
C ARG A 352 -3.77 -14.12 -36.29
#